data_1d0970b76de6ed672a7f2ea6ae21c245
#
_entry.id   1d0970b76de6ed672a7f2ea6ae21c245
#
_cell.length_a   1.000
_cell.length_b   1.000
_cell.length_c   1.000
_cell.angle_alpha   90.00
_cell.angle_beta   90.00
_cell.angle_gamma   90.00
#
_symmetry.space_group_name_H-M   'P 1'
#
loop_
_entity.id
_entity.type
_entity.pdbx_description
1 polymer ?
#
loop_
_entity_poly.entity_id
_entity_poly.type
_entity_poly.pdbx_seq_one_letter_code
_entity_poly.pdbx_strand_id
1 'polypeptide(L)'
;MTEERAITIPEWPQPDGGAPSPVTIANDRELFVRYLTETGKIAVVHFPLCSIFTFGAPNDEVLAGHPLYGKGLEFYSLHRVENSTWIATLERRNAVHSRHDRQSFLEDKKHYIFTFHDSTLECVVNEGKFRPTGVSQFDSEEEADAYIQQTKRG
;
A
#
# COMPACT_ATOMS: atom_id res chain seq x y z
N MET A 1 -24.68 -1.38 -9.12
CA MET A 1 -24.04 -1.68 -7.84
C MET A 1 -22.63 -2.17 -8.02
N THR A 2 -21.71 -1.52 -7.37
CA THR A 2 -20.30 -1.81 -7.54
C THR A 2 -19.77 -2.61 -6.34
N GLU A 3 -19.09 -3.69 -6.62
CA GLU A 3 -18.53 -4.57 -5.60
C GLU A 3 -17.11 -4.17 -5.27
N GLU A 4 -16.73 -4.28 -4.00
CA GLU A 4 -15.35 -4.07 -3.58
C GLU A 4 -14.50 -5.23 -4.08
N ARG A 5 -13.40 -4.92 -4.74
CA ARG A 5 -12.50 -5.94 -5.33
C ARG A 5 -11.05 -5.51 -5.21
N ALA A 6 -10.18 -6.48 -5.03
CA ALA A 6 -8.74 -6.28 -5.13
C ALA A 6 -8.30 -6.59 -6.56
N ILE A 7 -7.52 -5.69 -7.15
CA ILE A 7 -7.00 -5.83 -8.51
C ILE A 7 -5.48 -5.86 -8.41
N THR A 8 -4.87 -6.95 -8.87
CA THR A 8 -3.39 -7.06 -8.83
C THR A 8 -2.73 -5.99 -9.69
N ILE A 9 -1.52 -5.62 -9.29
CA ILE A 9 -0.69 -4.65 -10.00
C ILE A 9 0.55 -5.37 -10.51
N PRO A 10 0.46 -6.09 -11.63
CA PRO A 10 1.58 -6.90 -12.12
C PRO A 10 2.76 -6.10 -12.62
N GLU A 11 2.58 -4.82 -12.96
CA GLU A 11 3.64 -3.95 -13.43
C GLU A 11 4.56 -3.43 -12.32
N TRP A 12 4.18 -3.59 -11.05
CA TRP A 12 5.06 -3.26 -9.92
C TRP A 12 5.89 -4.49 -9.54
N PRO A 13 7.06 -4.30 -8.90
CA PRO A 13 7.90 -5.43 -8.49
C PRO A 13 7.15 -6.35 -7.52
N GLN A 14 7.04 -7.63 -7.87
CA GLN A 14 6.31 -8.59 -7.05
C GLN A 14 7.19 -9.09 -5.90
N PRO A 15 6.62 -9.26 -4.70
CA PRO A 15 7.40 -9.73 -3.55
C PRO A 15 7.83 -11.18 -3.71
N ASP A 16 8.97 -11.52 -3.12
CA ASP A 16 9.39 -12.90 -3.00
C ASP A 16 8.38 -13.66 -2.15
N GLY A 17 8.03 -14.88 -2.59
CA GLY A 17 6.98 -15.67 -1.92
C GLY A 17 7.42 -16.33 -0.61
N GLY A 18 8.73 -16.40 -0.36
CA GLY A 18 9.24 -17.08 0.84
C GLY A 18 9.69 -16.11 1.92
N ALA A 19 10.58 -15.19 1.57
CA ALA A 19 11.20 -14.29 2.55
C ALA A 19 11.33 -12.87 2.01
N PRO A 20 10.21 -12.16 1.78
CA PRO A 20 10.27 -10.79 1.27
C PRO A 20 10.80 -9.79 2.29
N SER A 21 10.78 -10.14 3.58
CA SER A 21 11.32 -9.32 4.68
C SER A 21 10.91 -7.86 4.55
N PRO A 22 9.60 -7.56 4.51
CA PRO A 22 9.15 -6.18 4.31
C PRO A 22 9.46 -5.31 5.52
N VAL A 23 9.80 -4.06 5.25
CA VAL A 23 10.02 -3.04 6.27
C VAL A 23 9.19 -1.83 5.89
N THR A 24 8.46 -1.27 6.85
CA THR A 24 7.72 -0.04 6.65
C THR A 24 8.40 1.09 7.41
N ILE A 25 8.50 2.25 6.77
CA ILE A 25 9.06 3.45 7.37
C ILE A 25 8.06 4.57 7.11
N ALA A 26 7.61 5.23 8.16
CA ALA A 26 6.56 6.24 8.02
C ALA A 26 6.79 7.42 8.94
N ASN A 27 6.24 8.56 8.54
CA ASN A 27 6.08 9.73 9.39
C ASN A 27 4.64 10.24 9.23
N ASP A 28 4.36 11.50 9.61
CA ASP A 28 3.00 12.06 9.54
C ASP A 28 2.43 12.12 8.12
N ARG A 29 3.26 11.99 7.12
CA ARG A 29 2.85 12.18 5.73
C ARG A 29 3.17 11.03 4.83
N GLU A 30 4.39 10.49 4.90
CA GLU A 30 4.92 9.52 3.94
C GLU A 30 4.91 8.11 4.48
N LEU A 31 4.81 7.18 3.56
CA LEU A 31 5.00 5.76 3.84
C LEU A 31 5.95 5.20 2.80
N PHE A 32 7.00 4.53 3.26
CA PHE A 32 7.89 3.74 2.42
C PHE A 32 7.73 2.27 2.77
N VAL A 33 7.68 1.43 1.76
CA VAL A 33 7.65 -0.03 1.94
C VAL A 33 8.82 -0.60 1.17
N ARG A 34 9.74 -1.29 1.86
CA ARG A 34 10.90 -1.93 1.25
C ARG A 34 10.76 -3.43 1.38
N TYR A 35 10.97 -4.16 0.31
CA TYR A 35 10.86 -5.63 0.34
C TYR A 35 11.73 -6.28 -0.73
N LEU A 36 12.11 -7.56 -0.50
CA LEU A 36 12.80 -8.37 -1.48
C LEU A 36 11.79 -8.83 -2.54
N THR A 37 12.17 -8.68 -3.80
CA THR A 37 11.33 -9.08 -4.92
C THR A 37 11.66 -10.50 -5.39
N GLU A 38 10.77 -11.08 -6.17
CA GLU A 38 10.96 -12.41 -6.76
C GLU A 38 12.17 -12.49 -7.70
N THR A 39 12.66 -11.35 -8.18
CA THR A 39 13.83 -11.29 -9.05
C THR A 39 15.13 -11.07 -8.29
N GLY A 40 15.08 -10.96 -6.97
CA GLY A 40 16.25 -10.75 -6.13
C GLY A 40 16.62 -9.28 -5.92
N LYS A 41 15.90 -8.35 -6.54
CA LYS A 41 16.08 -6.93 -6.30
C LYS A 41 15.35 -6.51 -5.03
N ILE A 42 15.75 -5.38 -4.47
CA ILE A 42 15.07 -4.76 -3.34
C ILE A 42 14.19 -3.64 -3.89
N ALA A 43 12.89 -3.76 -3.68
CA ALA A 43 11.95 -2.73 -4.11
C ALA A 43 11.67 -1.74 -2.99
N VAL A 44 11.42 -0.51 -3.36
CA VAL A 44 10.89 0.52 -2.47
C VAL A 44 9.68 1.14 -3.15
N VAL A 45 8.54 1.08 -2.49
CA VAL A 45 7.34 1.79 -2.89
C VAL A 45 7.18 2.97 -1.96
N HIS A 46 7.08 4.17 -2.52
CA HIS A 46 7.00 5.41 -1.77
C HIS A 46 5.67 6.10 -2.03
N PHE A 47 4.90 6.27 -0.97
CA PHE A 47 3.65 7.03 -1.00
C PHE A 47 3.90 8.38 -0.33
N PRO A 48 3.97 9.48 -1.10
CA PRO A 48 4.30 10.79 -0.53
C PRO A 48 3.29 11.34 0.46
N LEU A 49 2.03 10.89 0.37
CA LEU A 49 1.01 11.29 1.33
C LEU A 49 0.10 10.11 1.64
N CYS A 50 0.31 9.52 2.81
CA CYS A 50 -0.45 8.38 3.31
C CYS A 50 -1.34 8.84 4.46
N SER A 51 -2.64 8.59 4.34
CA SER A 51 -3.61 8.97 5.37
C SER A 51 -3.60 7.99 6.54
N ILE A 52 -3.47 6.70 6.24
CA ILE A 52 -3.52 5.65 7.26
C ILE A 52 -2.96 4.36 6.67
N PHE A 53 -2.31 3.56 7.50
CA PHE A 53 -1.89 2.23 7.07
C PHE A 53 -1.95 1.26 8.23
N THR A 54 -2.02 -0.04 7.89
CA THR A 54 -1.87 -1.14 8.83
C THR A 54 -0.78 -2.06 8.29
N PHE A 55 0.03 -2.59 9.19
CA PHE A 55 1.09 -3.52 8.84
C PHE A 55 1.20 -4.57 9.95
N GLY A 56 1.14 -5.84 9.56
CA GLY A 56 1.19 -6.95 10.50
C GLY A 56 0.32 -8.09 10.03
N ALA A 57 -0.52 -8.64 10.90
CA ALA A 57 -1.43 -9.70 10.52
C ALA A 57 -2.42 -9.24 9.44
N PRO A 58 -2.90 -10.15 8.59
CA PRO A 58 -2.66 -11.60 8.63
C PRO A 58 -1.36 -12.01 7.93
N ASN A 59 -0.84 -13.19 8.33
CA ASN A 59 0.16 -13.87 7.52
C ASN A 59 -0.56 -14.69 6.43
N ASP A 60 0.19 -15.42 5.62
CA ASP A 60 -0.39 -16.20 4.53
C ASP A 60 -1.27 -17.36 5.02
N GLU A 61 -1.02 -17.89 6.20
CA GLU A 61 -1.79 -19.02 6.72
C GLU A 61 -3.25 -18.64 7.03
N VAL A 62 -3.52 -17.38 7.33
CA VAL A 62 -4.86 -16.90 7.67
C VAL A 62 -5.39 -15.84 6.69
N LEU A 63 -4.73 -15.67 5.57
CA LEU A 63 -5.15 -14.70 4.56
C LEU A 63 -6.57 -14.98 4.06
N ALA A 64 -6.99 -16.24 4.07
CA ALA A 64 -8.36 -16.61 3.67
C ALA A 64 -9.45 -15.97 4.53
N GLY A 65 -9.09 -15.45 5.71
CA GLY A 65 -10.01 -14.70 6.56
C GLY A 65 -10.18 -13.25 6.17
N HIS A 66 -9.39 -12.77 5.22
CA HIS A 66 -9.48 -11.37 4.78
C HIS A 66 -10.79 -11.14 4.01
N PRO A 67 -11.48 -10.00 4.21
CA PRO A 67 -12.75 -9.73 3.52
C PRO A 67 -12.69 -9.79 2.00
N LEU A 68 -11.52 -9.53 1.41
CA LEU A 68 -11.36 -9.55 -0.05
C LEU A 68 -10.84 -10.88 -0.59
N TYR A 69 -10.65 -11.88 0.27
CA TYR A 69 -10.32 -13.21 -0.19
C TYR A 69 -11.49 -13.74 -1.02
N GLY A 70 -11.19 -14.23 -2.22
CA GLY A 70 -12.24 -14.61 -3.18
C GLY A 70 -12.80 -13.43 -3.99
N LYS A 71 -12.30 -12.22 -3.72
CA LYS A 71 -12.68 -11.02 -4.47
C LYS A 71 -11.44 -10.35 -5.08
N GLY A 72 -10.51 -11.16 -5.55
CA GLY A 72 -9.33 -10.71 -6.24
C GLY A 72 -8.05 -10.69 -5.41
N LEU A 73 -8.13 -10.84 -4.09
CA LEU A 73 -6.94 -10.87 -3.24
C LEU A 73 -6.16 -12.15 -3.51
N GLU A 74 -4.87 -12.02 -3.79
CA GLU A 74 -3.98 -13.14 -4.06
C GLU A 74 -2.82 -13.15 -3.10
N PHE A 75 -2.15 -14.31 -2.99
CA PHE A 75 -0.95 -14.45 -2.18
C PHE A 75 0.24 -13.76 -2.84
N TYR A 76 1.12 -13.19 -2.04
CA TYR A 76 2.42 -12.66 -2.49
C TYR A 76 2.29 -11.70 -3.65
N SER A 77 1.34 -10.76 -3.52
CA SER A 77 0.96 -9.88 -4.61
C SER A 77 0.68 -8.47 -4.10
N LEU A 78 0.75 -7.53 -5.02
CA LEU A 78 0.39 -6.13 -4.76
C LEU A 78 -0.95 -5.87 -5.41
N HIS A 79 -1.82 -5.14 -4.71
CA HIS A 79 -3.19 -4.89 -5.17
C HIS A 79 -3.58 -3.44 -4.99
N ARG A 80 -4.45 -2.98 -5.88
CA ARG A 80 -5.23 -1.77 -5.74
C ARG A 80 -6.67 -2.23 -5.47
N VAL A 81 -7.37 -1.54 -4.58
CA VAL A 81 -8.75 -1.90 -4.24
C VAL A 81 -9.72 -0.96 -4.93
N GLU A 82 -10.67 -1.54 -5.67
CA GLU A 82 -11.76 -0.79 -6.27
C GLU A 82 -12.95 -0.79 -5.34
N ASN A 83 -13.66 0.34 -5.27
CA ASN A 83 -14.85 0.51 -4.43
C ASN A 83 -14.56 0.22 -2.95
N SER A 84 -13.46 0.75 -2.46
CA SER A 84 -12.95 0.48 -1.12
C SER A 84 -13.93 0.90 -0.03
N THR A 85 -14.33 -0.03 0.81
CA THR A 85 -15.15 0.26 1.98
C THR A 85 -14.36 1.04 3.03
N TRP A 86 -13.05 0.84 3.10
CA TRP A 86 -12.20 1.60 4.03
C TRP A 86 -12.18 3.08 3.66
N ILE A 87 -11.99 3.39 2.37
CA ILE A 87 -12.05 4.78 1.92
C ILE A 87 -13.42 5.38 2.21
N ALA A 88 -14.50 4.64 1.97
CA ALA A 88 -15.85 5.12 2.27
C ALA A 88 -16.02 5.43 3.76
N THR A 89 -15.46 4.60 4.62
CA THR A 89 -15.49 4.83 6.07
C THR A 89 -14.73 6.10 6.45
N LEU A 90 -13.55 6.28 5.87
CA LEU A 90 -12.74 7.47 6.15
C LEU A 90 -13.42 8.75 5.66
N GLU A 91 -14.10 8.67 4.52
CA GLU A 91 -14.87 9.81 4.00
C GLU A 91 -15.98 10.21 4.99
N ARG A 92 -16.72 9.25 5.49
CA ARG A 92 -17.80 9.52 6.46
C ARG A 92 -17.25 10.13 7.75
N ARG A 93 -16.08 9.64 8.21
CA ARG A 93 -15.44 10.22 9.40
C ARG A 93 -14.99 11.65 9.17
N ASN A 94 -14.50 11.95 7.98
CA ASN A 94 -14.03 13.30 7.65
C ASN A 94 -15.17 14.30 7.52
N ALA A 95 -16.42 13.82 7.42
CA ALA A 95 -17.58 14.70 7.25
C ALA A 95 -17.82 15.64 8.43
N VAL A 96 -17.19 15.40 9.59
CA VAL A 96 -17.23 16.35 10.73
C VAL A 96 -16.47 17.63 10.44
N HIS A 97 -15.58 17.63 9.46
CA HIS A 97 -14.81 18.82 9.12
C HIS A 97 -15.69 19.82 8.38
N SER A 98 -15.62 21.09 8.78
CA SER A 98 -16.49 22.14 8.22
C SER A 98 -16.30 22.36 6.72
N ARG A 99 -15.13 22.03 6.20
CA ARG A 99 -14.82 22.17 4.77
C ARG A 99 -14.85 20.85 4.04
N HIS A 100 -15.47 19.84 4.64
CA HIS A 100 -15.54 18.54 3.98
C HIS A 100 -16.32 18.64 2.68
N ASP A 101 -15.76 18.08 1.62
CA ASP A 101 -16.41 17.89 0.34
C ASP A 101 -16.17 16.45 -0.08
N ARG A 102 -17.24 15.68 -0.18
CA ARG A 102 -17.16 14.25 -0.44
C ARG A 102 -16.41 13.97 -1.74
N GLN A 103 -16.73 14.69 -2.80
CA GLN A 103 -16.11 14.46 -4.11
C GLN A 103 -14.60 14.72 -4.07
N SER A 104 -14.21 15.87 -3.50
CA SER A 104 -12.80 16.20 -3.35
C SER A 104 -12.06 15.21 -2.49
N PHE A 105 -12.69 14.75 -1.40
CA PHE A 105 -12.08 13.77 -0.52
C PHE A 105 -11.79 12.46 -1.27
N LEU A 106 -12.73 11.98 -2.06
CA LEU A 106 -12.61 10.70 -2.75
C LEU A 106 -11.70 10.76 -3.99
N GLU A 107 -11.50 11.93 -4.55
CA GLU A 107 -10.88 12.09 -5.87
C GLU A 107 -9.50 11.45 -5.98
N ASP A 108 -8.64 11.67 -4.99
CA ASP A 108 -7.25 11.20 -5.02
C ASP A 108 -6.98 10.03 -4.09
N LYS A 109 -8.00 9.50 -3.41
CA LYS A 109 -7.79 8.39 -2.48
C LYS A 109 -7.60 7.07 -3.21
N LYS A 110 -6.58 6.34 -2.81
CA LYS A 110 -6.30 5.00 -3.32
C LYS A 110 -6.05 4.07 -2.15
N HIS A 111 -6.54 2.87 -2.25
CA HIS A 111 -6.36 1.83 -1.25
C HIS A 111 -5.50 0.73 -1.86
N TYR A 112 -4.36 0.43 -1.25
CA TYR A 112 -3.44 -0.62 -1.71
C TYR A 112 -3.36 -1.72 -0.66
N ILE A 113 -3.17 -2.96 -1.13
CA ILE A 113 -2.93 -4.12 -0.26
C ILE A 113 -1.71 -4.87 -0.80
N PHE A 114 -0.70 -5.06 0.05
CA PHE A 114 0.48 -5.83 -0.26
C PHE A 114 0.45 -7.08 0.61
N THR A 115 0.33 -8.26 -0.01
CA THR A 115 0.32 -9.53 0.73
C THR A 115 1.71 -10.14 0.68
N PHE A 116 2.30 -10.32 1.87
CA PHE A 116 3.60 -10.92 2.05
C PHE A 116 3.46 -12.26 2.75
N HIS A 117 4.55 -13.03 2.82
CA HIS A 117 4.51 -14.34 3.45
C HIS A 117 4.05 -14.27 4.92
N ASP A 118 4.66 -13.39 5.69
CA ASP A 118 4.40 -13.31 7.13
C ASP A 118 3.52 -12.14 7.56
N SER A 119 3.12 -11.28 6.62
CA SER A 119 2.40 -10.06 6.97
C SER A 119 1.58 -9.54 5.79
N THR A 120 0.72 -8.59 6.10
CA THR A 120 -0.06 -7.84 5.10
C THR A 120 0.06 -6.37 5.41
N LEU A 121 0.27 -5.58 4.38
CA LEU A 121 0.22 -4.12 4.48
C LEU A 121 -1.02 -3.64 3.75
N GLU A 122 -1.78 -2.76 4.39
CA GLU A 122 -2.86 -2.03 3.71
C GLU A 122 -2.68 -0.55 3.99
N CYS A 123 -2.91 0.27 2.99
CA CYS A 123 -2.80 1.70 3.17
C CYS A 123 -3.83 2.45 2.32
N VAL A 124 -4.23 3.62 2.80
CA VAL A 124 -5.00 4.58 2.03
C VAL A 124 -4.15 5.82 1.87
N VAL A 125 -3.92 6.18 0.62
CA VAL A 125 -3.01 7.27 0.26
C VAL A 125 -3.73 8.30 -0.60
N ASN A 126 -3.20 9.52 -0.59
CA ASN A 126 -3.60 10.53 -1.55
C ASN A 126 -2.60 10.47 -2.71
N GLU A 127 -3.09 10.05 -3.87
CA GLU A 127 -2.23 9.87 -5.03
C GLU A 127 -2.80 10.70 -6.19
N GLY A 128 -1.97 11.52 -6.76
CA GLY A 128 -2.39 12.36 -7.86
C GLY A 128 -1.20 12.91 -8.61
N LYS A 129 -1.47 13.82 -9.51
CA LYS A 129 -0.46 14.41 -10.40
C LYS A 129 0.75 14.98 -9.65
N PHE A 130 0.51 15.61 -8.49
CA PHE A 130 1.57 16.25 -7.72
C PHE A 130 2.13 15.37 -6.61
N ARG A 131 1.53 14.21 -6.39
CA ARG A 131 1.95 13.26 -5.37
C ARG A 131 1.89 11.84 -5.92
N PRO A 132 2.63 11.57 -7.01
CA PRO A 132 2.63 10.23 -7.59
C PRO A 132 3.35 9.23 -6.68
N THR A 133 2.86 8.00 -6.69
CA THR A 133 3.55 6.91 -6.02
C THR A 133 4.85 6.62 -6.73
N GLY A 134 5.94 6.53 -5.98
CA GLY A 134 7.24 6.19 -6.52
C GLY A 134 7.51 4.70 -6.34
N VAL A 135 8.04 4.06 -7.39
CA VAL A 135 8.43 2.65 -7.34
C VAL A 135 9.87 2.56 -7.86
N SER A 136 10.76 2.03 -7.04
CA SER A 136 12.18 1.94 -7.35
C SER A 136 12.72 0.57 -6.97
N GLN A 137 13.80 0.14 -7.63
CA GLN A 137 14.46 -1.12 -7.31
C GLN A 137 15.95 -0.89 -7.16
N PHE A 138 16.55 -1.67 -6.27
CA PHE A 138 17.97 -1.55 -5.90
C PHE A 138 18.59 -2.93 -5.83
N ASP A 139 19.93 -2.99 -5.92
CA ASP A 139 20.65 -4.26 -5.84
C ASP A 139 20.87 -4.73 -4.41
N SER A 140 20.74 -3.84 -3.42
CA SER A 140 20.96 -4.20 -2.02
C SER A 140 20.05 -3.41 -1.11
N GLU A 141 19.87 -3.93 0.11
CA GLU A 141 19.12 -3.22 1.15
C GLU A 141 19.80 -1.91 1.54
N GLU A 142 21.12 -1.89 1.52
CA GLU A 142 21.87 -0.67 1.84
C GLU A 142 21.57 0.46 0.87
N GLU A 143 21.53 0.15 -0.42
CA GLU A 143 21.18 1.15 -1.43
C GLU A 143 19.74 1.62 -1.28
N ALA A 144 18.83 0.69 -1.01
CA ALA A 144 17.43 1.02 -0.80
C ALA A 144 17.25 1.93 0.43
N ASP A 145 17.92 1.61 1.53
CA ASP A 145 17.84 2.41 2.75
C ASP A 145 18.43 3.81 2.55
N ALA A 146 19.51 3.91 1.80
CA ALA A 146 20.11 5.21 1.46
C ALA A 146 19.12 6.07 0.66
N TYR A 147 18.45 5.45 -0.31
CA TYR A 147 17.43 6.12 -1.11
C TYR A 147 16.29 6.66 -0.21
N ILE A 148 15.82 5.84 0.73
CA ILE A 148 14.75 6.23 1.65
C ILE A 148 15.18 7.44 2.48
N GLN A 149 16.40 7.40 3.04
CA GLN A 149 16.91 8.49 3.87
C GLN A 149 17.07 9.79 3.09
N GLN A 150 17.49 9.71 1.84
CA GLN A 150 17.65 10.88 0.97
C GLN A 150 16.31 11.46 0.51
N THR A 151 15.31 10.61 0.35
CA THR A 151 13.99 11.00 -0.18
C THR A 151 13.06 11.50 0.92
N LYS A 152 13.24 10.98 2.11
CA LYS A 152 12.35 11.24 3.25
C LYS A 152 12.26 12.74 3.57
N ARG A 153 11.04 13.20 3.75
CA ARG A 153 10.73 14.59 4.10
C ARG A 153 10.15 14.61 5.50
N GLY A 154 10.94 14.71 6.40
CA GLY A 154 10.47 14.64 7.75
C GLY A 154 10.09 15.84 8.42
#